data_47d7507c24704250a6a031c26a8dc2d7
#
_entry.id   47d7507c24704250a6a031c26a8dc2d7
#
_cell.length_a   1.000
_cell.length_b   1.000
_cell.length_c   1.000
_cell.angle_alpha   90.00
_cell.angle_beta   90.00
_cell.angle_gamma   90.00
#
_symmetry.space_group_name_H-M   'P 1'
#
loop_
_entity.id
_entity.type
_entity.pdbx_description
1 polymer ?
#
loop_
_entity_poly.entity_id
_entity_poly.type
_entity_poly.pdbx_seq_one_letter_code
_entity_poly.pdbx_strand_id
1 'polypeptide(L)'
;DVLGLLDDYPTRSGYLITPVVVWVGTGADIVPNPAEVASVHRIALDDIEREDDFSFTRIPESTRRVIRFRHAGQHIHAPTAALIYQFSEVLAGRDTRVAELEQPVFAW
;
A
#
# COMPACT_ATOMS: atom_id res chain seq x y z
N ASP A 1 7.49 -18.26 -3.76
CA ASP A 1 6.43 -18.82 -2.92
C ASP A 1 5.42 -17.75 -2.50
N VAL A 2 4.15 -18.06 -2.70
CA VAL A 2 3.09 -17.17 -2.24
C VAL A 2 2.95 -17.30 -0.73
N LEU A 3 3.10 -16.19 0.00
CA LEU A 3 2.91 -16.16 1.46
C LEU A 3 1.45 -15.98 1.84
N GLY A 4 0.67 -15.29 1.02
CA GLY A 4 -0.73 -15.05 1.27
C GLY A 4 -1.28 -13.88 0.49
N LEU A 5 -2.52 -13.56 0.79
CA LEU A 5 -3.24 -12.42 0.19
C LEU A 5 -3.54 -11.40 1.28
N LEU A 6 -3.44 -10.12 0.94
CA LEU A 6 -4.01 -9.05 1.74
C LEU A 6 -5.47 -8.83 1.34
N ASP A 7 -6.15 -7.94 2.04
CA ASP A 7 -7.56 -7.67 1.76
C ASP A 7 -7.73 -7.01 0.39
N ASP A 8 -8.83 -7.31 -0.27
CA ASP A 8 -9.24 -6.60 -1.47
C ASP A 8 -9.44 -5.12 -1.16
N TYR A 9 -8.90 -4.27 -2.02
CA TYR A 9 -9.07 -2.82 -1.90
C TYR A 9 -9.84 -2.28 -3.09
N PRO A 10 -11.04 -1.70 -2.87
CA PRO A 10 -11.81 -1.09 -3.96
C PRO A 10 -11.27 0.31 -4.28
N THR A 11 -10.89 0.54 -5.52
CA THR A 11 -10.43 1.86 -5.94
C THR A 11 -11.61 2.75 -6.32
N ARG A 12 -11.39 4.07 -6.30
CA ARG A 12 -12.41 5.03 -6.73
C ARG A 12 -12.73 4.93 -8.21
N SER A 13 -11.79 4.43 -9.01
CA SER A 13 -12.00 4.22 -10.43
C SER A 13 -12.83 2.96 -10.75
N GLY A 14 -13.21 2.19 -9.74
CA GLY A 14 -14.08 1.01 -9.92
C GLY A 14 -13.36 -0.32 -10.04
N TYR A 15 -12.06 -0.36 -9.78
CA TYR A 15 -11.29 -1.60 -9.74
C TYR A 15 -11.26 -2.19 -8.34
N LEU A 16 -11.12 -3.50 -8.28
CA LEU A 16 -10.87 -4.22 -7.04
C LEU A 16 -9.45 -4.78 -7.09
N ILE A 17 -8.59 -4.34 -6.18
CA ILE A 17 -7.19 -4.79 -6.12
C ILE A 17 -7.06 -5.85 -5.04
N THR A 18 -6.52 -7.02 -5.40
CA THR A 18 -6.19 -8.07 -4.45
C THR A 18 -4.68 -8.19 -4.35
N PRO A 19 -4.04 -7.72 -3.28
CA PRO A 19 -2.59 -7.82 -3.14
C PRO A 19 -2.17 -9.25 -2.84
N VAL A 20 -1.14 -9.70 -3.54
CA VAL A 20 -0.53 -11.02 -3.33
C VAL A 20 0.86 -10.81 -2.75
N VAL A 21 1.13 -11.40 -1.59
CA VAL A 21 2.44 -11.33 -0.95
C VAL A 21 3.24 -12.57 -1.32
N VAL A 22 4.41 -12.36 -1.92
CA VAL A 22 5.27 -13.43 -2.41
C VAL A 22 6.65 -13.31 -1.79
N TRP A 23 7.26 -14.44 -1.48
CA TRP A 23 8.66 -14.51 -1.11
C TRP A 23 9.49 -14.90 -2.32
N VAL A 24 10.47 -14.07 -2.70
CA VAL A 24 11.29 -14.32 -3.89
C VAL A 24 12.75 -14.68 -3.55
N GLY A 25 13.12 -14.65 -2.28
CA GLY A 25 14.48 -14.98 -1.84
C GLY A 25 15.49 -13.87 -2.16
N THR A 26 16.76 -14.18 -1.91
CA THR A 26 17.87 -13.25 -2.18
C THR A 26 18.38 -13.42 -3.61
N GLY A 27 18.84 -12.33 -4.21
CA GLY A 27 19.46 -12.35 -5.54
C GLY A 27 18.47 -12.41 -6.71
N ALA A 28 17.17 -12.34 -6.44
CA ALA A 28 16.18 -12.28 -7.49
C ALA A 28 16.19 -10.90 -8.15
N ASP A 29 16.23 -10.88 -9.48
CA ASP A 29 16.12 -9.64 -10.26
C ASP A 29 14.67 -9.35 -10.57
N ILE A 30 14.26 -8.09 -10.36
CA ILE A 30 12.93 -7.63 -10.74
C ILE A 30 13.06 -6.94 -12.10
N VAL A 31 12.39 -7.52 -13.09
CA VAL A 31 12.34 -6.94 -14.43
C VAL A 31 10.90 -6.56 -14.74
N PRO A 32 10.52 -5.30 -14.51
CA PRO A 32 9.15 -4.87 -14.74
C PRO A 32 8.83 -4.81 -16.24
N ASN A 33 7.58 -5.14 -16.58
CA ASN A 33 7.05 -4.89 -17.90
C ASN A 33 6.62 -3.41 -17.98
N PRO A 34 7.31 -2.56 -18.76
CA PRO A 34 6.99 -1.13 -18.80
C PRO A 34 5.61 -0.82 -19.36
N ALA A 35 4.98 -1.76 -20.06
CA ALA A 35 3.61 -1.59 -20.53
C ALA A 35 2.57 -1.73 -19.39
N GLU A 36 2.92 -2.37 -18.30
CA GLU A 36 2.00 -2.65 -17.19
C GLU A 36 2.43 -2.02 -15.87
N VAL A 37 3.75 -1.82 -15.68
CA VAL A 37 4.32 -1.36 -14.41
C VAL A 37 4.93 0.01 -14.62
N ALA A 38 4.37 1.03 -13.97
CA ALA A 38 4.87 2.40 -14.05
C ALA A 38 6.16 2.58 -13.26
N SER A 39 6.29 1.92 -12.10
CA SER A 39 7.47 2.03 -11.25
C SER A 39 7.62 0.82 -10.32
N VAL A 40 8.87 0.60 -9.88
CA VAL A 40 9.19 -0.41 -8.85
C VAL A 40 9.79 0.33 -7.67
N HIS A 41 9.29 0.06 -6.48
CA HIS A 41 9.77 0.66 -5.24
C HIS A 41 10.44 -0.41 -4.38
N ARG A 42 11.64 -0.10 -3.91
CA ARG A 42 12.35 -0.94 -2.94
C ARG A 42 12.30 -0.25 -1.59
N ILE A 43 11.56 -0.87 -0.66
CA ILE A 43 11.32 -0.29 0.66
C ILE A 43 11.75 -1.32 1.69
N ALA A 44 12.65 -0.91 2.60
CA ALA A 44 13.10 -1.79 3.67
C ALA A 44 11.95 -2.08 4.65
N LEU A 45 11.92 -3.29 5.20
CA LEU A 45 10.90 -3.65 6.20
C LEU A 45 10.94 -2.71 7.41
N ASP A 46 12.13 -2.31 7.84
CA ASP A 46 12.27 -1.36 8.95
C ASP A 46 11.53 -0.05 8.67
N ASP A 47 11.50 0.39 7.42
CA ASP A 47 10.83 1.63 7.04
C ASP A 47 9.31 1.48 7.08
N ILE A 48 8.77 0.33 6.69
CA ILE A 48 7.32 0.10 6.75
C ILE A 48 6.82 -0.25 8.15
N GLU A 49 7.70 -0.68 9.03
CA GLU A 49 7.35 -0.96 10.42
C GLU A 49 7.29 0.31 11.29
N ARG A 50 7.76 1.45 10.78
CA ARG A 50 7.68 2.73 11.50
C ARG A 50 6.29 3.32 11.38
N GLU A 51 5.58 3.39 12.48
CA GLU A 51 4.24 3.98 12.51
C GLU A 51 4.26 5.46 12.11
N ASP A 52 5.33 6.17 12.40
CA ASP A 52 5.47 7.60 12.12
C ASP A 52 5.48 7.94 10.62
N ASP A 53 5.80 6.97 9.75
CA ASP A 53 5.82 7.17 8.31
C ASP A 53 4.42 7.09 7.70
N PHE A 54 3.45 6.55 8.41
CA PHE A 54 2.04 6.57 8.01
C PHE A 54 1.34 7.75 8.63
N SER A 55 0.53 8.44 7.84
CA SER A 55 -0.30 9.53 8.33
C SER A 55 -1.69 9.46 7.71
N PHE A 56 -2.65 10.01 8.44
CA PHE A 56 -4.05 9.99 8.04
C PHE A 56 -4.55 11.43 8.02
N THR A 57 -5.25 11.77 6.95
CA THR A 57 -5.86 13.09 6.79
C THR A 57 -7.32 12.92 6.41
N ARG A 58 -8.04 14.04 6.37
CA ARG A 58 -9.44 14.05 5.93
C ARG A 58 -9.61 15.04 4.81
N ILE A 59 -10.54 14.72 3.91
CA ILE A 59 -10.92 15.58 2.79
C ILE A 59 -12.42 15.87 2.86
N PRO A 60 -12.88 17.02 2.36
CA PRO A 60 -14.31 17.38 2.40
C PRO A 60 -15.20 16.40 1.62
N GLU A 61 -14.65 15.75 0.58
CA GLU A 61 -15.38 14.91 -0.36
C GLU A 61 -15.68 13.52 0.20
N SER A 62 -15.12 13.14 1.37
CA SER A 62 -15.30 11.80 1.94
C SER A 62 -15.26 11.84 3.45
N THR A 63 -16.03 10.93 4.08
CA THR A 63 -15.97 10.71 5.53
C THR A 63 -14.84 9.76 5.94
N ARG A 64 -14.23 9.08 4.97
CA ARG A 64 -13.15 8.13 5.20
C ARG A 64 -11.82 8.85 5.36
N ARG A 65 -10.90 8.23 6.10
CA ARG A 65 -9.56 8.78 6.28
C ARG A 65 -8.72 8.53 5.04
N VAL A 66 -7.98 9.55 4.61
CA VAL A 66 -6.99 9.43 3.53
C VAL A 66 -5.66 9.03 4.14
N ILE A 67 -5.10 7.91 3.68
CA ILE A 67 -3.82 7.42 4.17
C ILE A 67 -2.68 7.87 3.26
N ARG A 68 -1.54 8.22 3.87
CA ARG A 68 -0.30 8.51 3.18
C ARG A 68 0.84 7.77 3.85
N PHE A 69 1.79 7.31 3.06
CA PHE A 69 3.03 6.73 3.54
C PHE A 69 4.20 7.57 3.03
N ARG A 70 5.06 8.03 3.94
CA ARG A 70 6.23 8.83 3.57
C ARG A 70 7.41 7.90 3.28
N HIS A 71 7.97 8.03 2.08
CA HIS A 71 9.14 7.27 1.66
C HIS A 71 10.05 8.14 0.79
N ALA A 72 11.34 8.19 1.12
CA ALA A 72 12.35 8.96 0.39
C ALA A 72 11.94 10.44 0.16
N GLY A 73 11.33 11.06 1.17
CA GLY A 73 10.91 12.46 1.11
C GLY A 73 9.63 12.70 0.31
N GLN A 74 8.98 11.66 -0.16
CA GLN A 74 7.74 11.75 -0.92
C GLN A 74 6.59 11.04 -0.20
N HIS A 75 5.36 11.42 -0.55
CA HIS A 75 4.18 10.75 -0.03
C HIS A 75 3.64 9.76 -1.06
N ILE A 76 3.44 8.52 -0.62
CA ILE A 76 2.72 7.49 -1.36
C ILE A 76 1.30 7.46 -0.81
N HIS A 77 0.31 7.49 -1.70
CA HIS A 77 -1.10 7.52 -1.33
C HIS A 77 -1.78 6.17 -1.57
N ALA A 78 -3.02 6.04 -1.10
CA ALA A 78 -3.84 4.89 -1.44
C ALA A 78 -4.10 4.85 -2.97
N PRO A 79 -4.20 3.68 -3.57
CA PRO A 79 -4.30 2.37 -2.91
C PRO A 79 -2.98 1.81 -2.36
N THR A 80 -1.85 2.19 -2.91
CA THR A 80 -0.55 1.60 -2.53
C THR A 80 -0.23 1.77 -1.04
N ALA A 81 -0.44 2.96 -0.49
CA ALA A 81 -0.19 3.21 0.93
C ALA A 81 -1.07 2.35 1.84
N ALA A 82 -2.32 2.10 1.45
CA ALA A 82 -3.21 1.23 2.21
C ALA A 82 -2.70 -0.22 2.22
N LEU A 83 -2.18 -0.70 1.09
CA LEU A 83 -1.63 -2.06 0.99
C LEU A 83 -0.37 -2.21 1.85
N ILE A 84 0.52 -1.24 1.80
CA ILE A 84 1.74 -1.22 2.62
C ILE A 84 1.36 -1.18 4.11
N TYR A 85 0.38 -0.36 4.47
CA TYR A 85 -0.08 -0.25 5.84
C TYR A 85 -0.63 -1.57 6.37
N GLN A 86 -1.48 -2.25 5.60
CA GLN A 86 -2.00 -3.55 6.00
C GLN A 86 -0.87 -4.56 6.16
N PHE A 87 0.09 -4.56 5.26
CA PHE A 87 1.24 -5.45 5.37
C PHE A 87 2.03 -5.21 6.66
N SER A 88 2.28 -3.95 7.01
CA SER A 88 2.96 -3.60 8.26
C SER A 88 2.18 -4.06 9.49
N GLU A 89 0.87 -3.95 9.46
CA GLU A 89 0.00 -4.41 10.55
C GLU A 89 0.02 -5.93 10.70
N VAL A 90 0.01 -6.65 9.60
CA VAL A 90 0.13 -8.12 9.61
C VAL A 90 1.49 -8.54 10.17
N LEU A 91 2.58 -7.87 9.80
CA LEU A 91 3.90 -8.14 10.35
C LEU A 91 3.94 -7.92 11.87
N ALA A 92 3.17 -6.98 12.37
CA ALA A 92 3.07 -6.69 13.80
C ALA A 92 2.06 -7.61 14.53
N GLY A 93 1.43 -8.54 13.83
CA GLY A 93 0.46 -9.47 14.40
C GLY A 93 -0.94 -8.89 14.58
N ARG A 94 -1.24 -7.76 13.94
CA ARG A 94 -2.56 -7.12 14.01
C ARG A 94 -3.44 -7.51 12.84
N ASP A 95 -4.74 -7.53 13.05
CA ASP A 95 -5.75 -7.90 12.05
C ASP A 95 -6.49 -6.65 11.57
N THR A 96 -5.75 -5.70 11.02
CA THR A 96 -6.27 -4.42 10.58
C THR A 96 -6.84 -4.50 9.17
N ARG A 97 -8.02 -3.89 8.95
CA ARG A 97 -8.66 -3.81 7.64
C ARG A 97 -8.43 -2.43 7.03
N VAL A 98 -8.30 -2.38 5.71
CA VAL A 98 -7.89 -1.15 5.01
C VAL A 98 -8.84 -0.75 3.88
N ALA A 99 -9.88 -1.54 3.60
CA ALA A 99 -10.82 -1.24 2.50
C ALA A 99 -11.52 0.11 2.66
N GLU A 100 -11.60 0.63 3.88
CA GLU A 100 -12.22 1.91 4.18
C GLU A 100 -11.29 3.11 4.02
N LEU A 101 -10.00 2.89 3.83
CA LEU A 101 -9.05 3.98 3.68
C LEU A 101 -9.23 4.65 2.33
N GLU A 102 -9.18 5.97 2.33
CA GLU A 102 -9.57 6.76 1.17
C GLU A 102 -8.37 7.18 0.33
N GLN A 103 -8.60 7.30 -0.97
CA GLN A 103 -7.66 7.93 -1.89
C GLN A 103 -7.84 9.44 -1.88
N PRO A 104 -6.77 10.22 -2.09
CA PRO A 104 -6.93 11.66 -2.30
C PRO A 104 -7.68 11.92 -3.61
N VAL A 105 -8.34 13.06 -3.70
CA VAL A 105 -9.21 13.37 -4.86
C VAL A 105 -8.46 13.28 -6.19
N PHE A 106 -7.20 13.71 -6.22
CA PHE A 106 -6.41 13.65 -7.46
C PHE A 106 -6.13 12.22 -7.94
N ALA A 107 -6.31 11.22 -7.08
CA ALA A 107 -6.10 9.81 -7.40
C ALA A 107 -7.42 9.03 -7.65
N TRP A 108 -8.53 9.73 -7.66
CA TRP A 108 -9.85 9.10 -7.89
C TRP A 108 -10.05 8.65 -9.33
#